data_5d2e68b09a3e64b639ad85693746c797
#
_entry.id   5d2e68b09a3e64b639ad85693746c797
#
_cell.length_a   1.000
_cell.length_b   1.000
_cell.length_c   1.000
_cell.angle_alpha   90.00
_cell.angle_beta   90.00
_cell.angle_gamma   90.00
#
_symmetry.space_group_name_H-M   'P 1'
#
loop_
_entity.id
_entity.type
_entity.pdbx_description
1 polymer ?
#
loop_
_entity_poly.entity_id
_entity_poly.type
_entity_poly.pdbx_seq_one_letter_code
_entity_poly.pdbx_strand_id
1 'polypeptide(L)'
;MSEKTEAAETTETSSTIGTPLSSNATRVLLLGAGEIGRELAISFQRLGLEIHAVDKRNGAPGHQVAQYSYVADVTDAAAVLELAKRIEPDYVIPEVEIVAVEALREIEEASSAVVVPGARACELTMEREAIRRTASEQLGLPTTAYDFASSPEELKTILDEMGYPSIVKPAVTSNGRGHMVVRYGDDVTEAWQTASAEAHFDGRVIVERFVDFDFEVTLLAVRSIDPKTGELATWFAEPIGHDHRDGGLIDSWQPLQLSQVAMENARSIAARISNELGGRGVYGVELFVAGDDVYFSSVSPRPTDTGMVTMATQRYSQFDLHARAILGLPIDVTLTSPGAARMLCSEVDADTLSYGGLQDAFAHPETSVLLFGKAGSYPGRRMGVVLSTADNTDAAHLVAREASMEITITADDDSVTAGTEGSSAGEAGAEDTGVGEAGVAGSGVDAGDDGGADAGGGTGTAQETSAAAATTPESRAAADGAAAVESGSKTGPETAALTETANDSSPNSDSSR
;
A
#
# COMPACT_ATOMS: atom_id res chain seq x y z
N MET A 1 -14.90 -35.17 -27.42
CA MET A 1 -14.27 -33.85 -27.59
C MET A 1 -15.41 -32.86 -27.68
N SER A 2 -15.70 -32.22 -26.58
CA SER A 2 -16.72 -31.18 -26.49
C SER A 2 -15.99 -29.94 -25.98
N GLU A 3 -15.78 -28.99 -26.88
CA GLU A 3 -15.30 -27.66 -26.57
C GLU A 3 -16.34 -26.98 -25.69
N LYS A 4 -15.97 -26.78 -24.41
CA LYS A 4 -16.67 -25.79 -23.59
C LYS A 4 -16.16 -24.43 -24.04
N THR A 5 -16.98 -23.74 -24.79
CA THR A 5 -16.86 -22.31 -25.03
C THR A 5 -16.98 -21.61 -23.69
N GLU A 6 -15.89 -21.04 -23.19
CA GLU A 6 -15.90 -20.07 -22.09
C GLU A 6 -16.78 -18.90 -22.54
N ALA A 7 -17.96 -18.79 -21.94
CA ALA A 7 -18.80 -17.62 -22.09
C ALA A 7 -18.06 -16.43 -21.44
N ALA A 8 -17.64 -15.48 -22.25
CA ALA A 8 -17.19 -14.18 -21.77
C ALA A 8 -18.36 -13.56 -20.97
N GLU A 9 -18.20 -13.50 -19.65
CA GLU A 9 -19.08 -12.71 -18.79
C GLU A 9 -18.94 -11.24 -19.17
N THR A 10 -19.83 -10.77 -20.01
CA THR A 10 -20.11 -9.34 -20.14
C THR A 10 -20.86 -8.92 -18.88
N THR A 11 -20.13 -8.61 -17.82
CA THR A 11 -20.69 -7.91 -16.67
C THR A 11 -21.11 -6.52 -17.17
N GLU A 12 -22.41 -6.31 -17.38
CA GLU A 12 -22.96 -4.97 -17.61
C GLU A 12 -22.60 -4.11 -16.40
N THR A 13 -21.62 -3.25 -16.58
CA THR A 13 -21.29 -2.23 -15.56
C THR A 13 -22.49 -1.31 -15.46
N SER A 14 -23.18 -1.32 -14.33
CA SER A 14 -24.21 -0.34 -14.03
C SER A 14 -23.59 1.06 -14.15
N SER A 15 -23.99 1.79 -15.18
CA SER A 15 -23.54 3.18 -15.37
C SER A 15 -24.21 4.17 -14.42
N THR A 16 -25.04 3.65 -13.51
CA THR A 16 -25.88 4.48 -12.62
C THR A 16 -25.45 4.24 -11.17
N ILE A 17 -25.07 5.30 -10.49
CA ILE A 17 -24.75 5.30 -9.06
C ILE A 17 -25.93 5.90 -8.32
N GLY A 18 -26.39 5.21 -7.28
CA GLY A 18 -27.46 5.68 -6.41
C GLY A 18 -26.99 6.73 -5.40
N THR A 19 -27.95 7.36 -4.72
CA THR A 19 -27.64 8.40 -3.72
C THR A 19 -27.35 7.76 -2.36
N PRO A 20 -26.21 8.04 -1.72
CA PRO A 20 -25.91 7.55 -0.37
C PRO A 20 -27.03 7.87 0.63
N LEU A 21 -27.21 7.01 1.63
CA LEU A 21 -28.22 7.13 2.70
C LEU A 21 -29.67 7.08 2.17
N SER A 22 -29.88 6.49 1.00
CA SER A 22 -31.21 6.31 0.41
C SER A 22 -31.44 4.83 0.02
N SER A 23 -32.67 4.52 -0.37
CA SER A 23 -33.04 3.14 -0.74
C SER A 23 -32.36 2.63 -2.01
N ASN A 24 -31.83 3.52 -2.85
CA ASN A 24 -31.11 3.19 -4.07
C ASN A 24 -29.59 3.43 -3.96
N ALA A 25 -29.05 3.53 -2.73
CA ALA A 25 -27.63 3.75 -2.53
C ALA A 25 -26.81 2.63 -3.18
N THR A 26 -25.71 3.00 -3.86
CA THR A 26 -24.68 2.03 -4.29
C THR A 26 -23.73 1.83 -3.11
N ARG A 27 -23.72 0.62 -2.56
CA ARG A 27 -23.07 0.29 -1.29
C ARG A 27 -21.75 -0.43 -1.50
N VAL A 28 -20.74 0.02 -0.78
CA VAL A 28 -19.42 -0.61 -0.69
C VAL A 28 -19.21 -1.17 0.70
N LEU A 29 -19.00 -2.48 0.81
CA LEU A 29 -18.48 -3.13 2.02
C LEU A 29 -16.95 -3.16 1.92
N LEU A 30 -16.29 -2.29 2.67
CA LEU A 30 -14.84 -2.16 2.71
C LEU A 30 -14.28 -2.99 3.86
N LEU A 31 -13.54 -4.05 3.54
CA LEU A 31 -12.91 -4.97 4.50
C LEU A 31 -11.46 -4.55 4.74
N GLY A 32 -11.23 -3.83 5.82
CA GLY A 32 -9.99 -3.14 6.17
C GLY A 32 -10.18 -1.62 6.12
N ALA A 33 -10.11 -0.99 7.30
CA ALA A 33 -10.34 0.44 7.45
C ALA A 33 -9.08 1.16 7.99
N GLY A 34 -7.89 0.70 7.61
CA GLY A 34 -6.62 1.36 7.88
C GLY A 34 -6.47 2.67 7.10
N GLU A 35 -5.23 3.18 7.02
CA GLU A 35 -4.90 4.40 6.28
C GLU A 35 -5.22 4.30 4.78
N ILE A 36 -4.92 3.15 4.17
CA ILE A 36 -5.22 2.86 2.77
C ILE A 36 -6.75 2.80 2.57
N GLY A 37 -7.44 2.06 3.44
CA GLY A 37 -8.91 1.96 3.42
C GLY A 37 -9.59 3.30 3.61
N ARG A 38 -9.03 4.22 4.42
CA ARG A 38 -9.53 5.59 4.57
C ARG A 38 -9.49 6.37 3.26
N GLU A 39 -8.34 6.39 2.59
CA GLU A 39 -8.18 7.13 1.33
C GLU A 39 -9.05 6.53 0.21
N LEU A 40 -9.18 5.21 0.21
CA LEU A 40 -10.06 4.51 -0.73
C LEU A 40 -11.54 4.84 -0.45
N ALA A 41 -11.97 4.86 0.82
CA ALA A 41 -13.32 5.29 1.21
C ALA A 41 -13.61 6.72 0.73
N ILE A 42 -12.66 7.65 0.89
CA ILE A 42 -12.78 9.03 0.40
C ILE A 42 -12.93 9.07 -1.12
N SER A 43 -12.16 8.27 -1.87
CA SER A 43 -12.24 8.20 -3.33
C SER A 43 -13.60 7.67 -3.81
N PHE A 44 -14.15 6.64 -3.16
CA PHE A 44 -15.50 6.16 -3.44
C PHE A 44 -16.57 7.19 -3.11
N GLN A 45 -16.47 7.89 -1.97
CA GLN A 45 -17.42 8.92 -1.57
C GLN A 45 -17.45 10.09 -2.56
N ARG A 46 -16.31 10.50 -3.12
CA ARG A 46 -16.24 11.51 -4.18
C ARG A 46 -17.03 11.11 -5.43
N LEU A 47 -17.21 9.80 -5.65
CA LEU A 47 -18.03 9.25 -6.73
C LEU A 47 -19.47 8.96 -6.31
N GLY A 48 -19.86 9.29 -5.08
CA GLY A 48 -21.23 9.15 -4.60
C GLY A 48 -21.62 7.78 -4.08
N LEU A 49 -20.64 6.95 -3.68
CA LEU A 49 -20.93 5.64 -3.08
C LEU A 49 -21.12 5.73 -1.56
N GLU A 50 -21.91 4.81 -1.02
CA GLU A 50 -22.14 4.64 0.41
C GLU A 50 -21.16 3.62 0.98
N ILE A 51 -20.37 4.02 1.99
CA ILE A 51 -19.28 3.22 2.52
C ILE A 51 -19.66 2.60 3.86
N HIS A 52 -19.53 1.29 3.93
CA HIS A 52 -19.64 0.45 5.12
C HIS A 52 -18.24 -0.10 5.44
N ALA A 53 -17.50 0.57 6.34
CA ALA A 53 -16.13 0.23 6.67
C ALA A 53 -16.03 -0.74 7.84
N VAL A 54 -15.25 -1.80 7.68
CA VAL A 54 -15.04 -2.86 8.68
C VAL A 54 -13.58 -2.90 9.10
N ASP A 55 -13.31 -2.88 10.40
CA ASP A 55 -11.99 -3.11 10.98
C ASP A 55 -12.13 -3.76 12.37
N LYS A 56 -11.13 -4.52 12.79
CA LYS A 56 -11.09 -5.10 14.14
C LYS A 56 -10.90 -4.07 15.24
N ARG A 57 -10.39 -2.87 14.90
CA ARG A 57 -10.15 -1.78 15.83
C ARG A 57 -11.26 -0.74 15.73
N ASN A 58 -11.88 -0.42 16.87
CA ASN A 58 -12.82 0.69 16.90
C ASN A 58 -12.10 2.02 16.61
N GLY A 59 -12.76 2.91 15.85
CA GLY A 59 -12.19 4.21 15.49
C GLY A 59 -11.03 4.14 14.50
N ALA A 60 -10.90 3.04 13.74
CA ALA A 60 -9.92 2.93 12.66
C ALA A 60 -10.01 4.12 11.68
N PRO A 61 -8.92 4.49 10.98
CA PRO A 61 -8.90 5.64 10.07
C PRO A 61 -10.07 5.70 9.09
N GLY A 62 -10.44 4.58 8.47
CA GLY A 62 -11.59 4.50 7.56
C GLY A 62 -12.93 4.66 8.25
N HIS A 63 -13.07 4.27 9.53
CA HIS A 63 -14.29 4.49 10.31
C HIS A 63 -14.59 5.99 10.49
N GLN A 64 -13.55 6.83 10.52
CA GLN A 64 -13.69 8.28 10.75
C GLN A 64 -14.32 9.01 9.54
N VAL A 65 -14.30 8.38 8.37
CA VAL A 65 -14.80 8.97 7.13
C VAL A 65 -15.98 8.23 6.51
N ALA A 66 -16.21 6.96 6.85
CA ALA A 66 -17.28 6.14 6.29
C ALA A 66 -18.67 6.58 6.81
N GLN A 67 -19.74 6.35 6.04
CA GLN A 67 -21.11 6.56 6.50
C GLN A 67 -21.49 5.56 7.60
N TYR A 68 -20.99 4.33 7.52
CA TYR A 68 -21.22 3.29 8.51
C TYR A 68 -19.92 2.60 8.88
N SER A 69 -19.73 2.33 10.17
CA SER A 69 -18.55 1.64 10.70
C SER A 69 -18.95 0.40 11.48
N TYR A 70 -18.17 -0.66 11.33
CA TYR A 70 -18.38 -1.94 11.99
C TYR A 70 -17.08 -2.45 12.59
N VAL A 71 -17.14 -2.91 13.83
CA VAL A 71 -16.01 -3.57 14.49
C VAL A 71 -16.18 -5.08 14.35
N ALA A 72 -15.36 -5.68 13.48
CA ALA A 72 -15.35 -7.12 13.25
C ALA A 72 -13.98 -7.56 12.73
N ASP A 73 -13.62 -8.81 12.97
CA ASP A 73 -12.43 -9.41 12.39
C ASP A 73 -12.75 -9.85 10.95
N VAL A 74 -12.06 -9.28 9.98
CA VAL A 74 -12.24 -9.59 8.56
C VAL A 74 -11.69 -10.96 8.17
N THR A 75 -10.99 -11.63 9.08
CA THR A 75 -10.54 -13.02 8.92
C THR A 75 -11.58 -14.03 9.45
N ASP A 76 -12.64 -13.57 10.10
CA ASP A 76 -13.78 -14.38 10.51
C ASP A 76 -14.84 -14.44 9.40
N ALA A 77 -14.93 -15.57 8.73
CA ALA A 77 -15.87 -15.79 7.63
C ALA A 77 -17.33 -15.57 8.04
N ALA A 78 -17.72 -15.99 9.24
CA ALA A 78 -19.09 -15.84 9.71
C ALA A 78 -19.46 -14.37 9.92
N ALA A 79 -18.52 -13.58 10.48
CA ALA A 79 -18.72 -12.14 10.68
C ALA A 79 -18.82 -11.39 9.34
N VAL A 80 -17.97 -11.72 8.38
CA VAL A 80 -17.99 -11.10 7.03
C VAL A 80 -19.29 -11.43 6.30
N LEU A 81 -19.73 -12.70 6.33
CA LEU A 81 -20.99 -13.13 5.71
C LEU A 81 -22.23 -12.51 6.37
N GLU A 82 -22.24 -12.37 7.70
CA GLU A 82 -23.34 -11.70 8.40
C GLU A 82 -23.45 -10.22 7.97
N LEU A 83 -22.31 -9.54 7.89
CA LEU A 83 -22.26 -8.15 7.43
C LEU A 83 -22.73 -8.03 5.97
N ALA A 84 -22.24 -8.88 5.08
CA ALA A 84 -22.64 -8.87 3.67
C ALA A 84 -24.17 -9.12 3.51
N LYS A 85 -24.72 -10.09 4.23
CA LYS A 85 -26.18 -10.39 4.24
C LYS A 85 -27.03 -9.23 4.79
N ARG A 86 -26.52 -8.51 5.80
CA ARG A 86 -27.25 -7.38 6.42
C ARG A 86 -27.20 -6.10 5.58
N ILE A 87 -26.06 -5.85 4.92
CA ILE A 87 -25.79 -4.61 4.17
C ILE A 87 -26.30 -4.73 2.75
N GLU A 88 -26.26 -5.93 2.16
CA GLU A 88 -26.55 -6.19 0.75
C GLU A 88 -25.72 -5.24 -0.15
N PRO A 89 -24.36 -5.32 -0.09
CA PRO A 89 -23.49 -4.42 -0.83
C PRO A 89 -23.51 -4.71 -2.33
N ASP A 90 -23.30 -3.67 -3.15
CA ASP A 90 -23.03 -3.83 -4.58
C ASP A 90 -21.57 -4.22 -4.83
N TYR A 91 -20.67 -3.77 -3.95
CA TYR A 91 -19.23 -4.04 -4.03
C TYR A 91 -18.70 -4.49 -2.68
N VAL A 92 -17.85 -5.52 -2.68
CA VAL A 92 -17.06 -5.95 -1.51
C VAL A 92 -15.60 -5.76 -1.84
N ILE A 93 -14.91 -4.94 -1.05
CA ILE A 93 -13.54 -4.51 -1.32
C ILE A 93 -12.62 -4.95 -0.19
N PRO A 94 -11.94 -6.11 -0.34
CA PRO A 94 -10.84 -6.51 0.56
C PRO A 94 -9.64 -5.58 0.35
N GLU A 95 -9.32 -4.82 1.40
CA GLU A 95 -8.20 -3.87 1.39
C GLU A 95 -7.04 -4.34 2.29
N VAL A 96 -7.14 -5.49 2.88
CA VAL A 96 -6.13 -6.09 3.75
C VAL A 96 -5.44 -7.29 3.11
N GLU A 97 -4.26 -7.65 3.62
CA GLU A 97 -3.50 -8.80 3.13
C GLU A 97 -4.15 -10.13 3.52
N ILE A 98 -4.72 -10.21 4.73
CA ILE A 98 -5.31 -11.42 5.28
C ILE A 98 -6.80 -11.20 5.48
N VAL A 99 -7.62 -11.98 4.79
CA VAL A 99 -9.09 -11.91 4.80
C VAL A 99 -9.69 -13.31 4.73
N ALA A 100 -10.93 -13.48 5.19
CA ALA A 100 -11.67 -14.74 5.07
C ALA A 100 -12.03 -15.03 3.58
N VAL A 101 -11.15 -15.71 2.88
CA VAL A 101 -11.29 -16.02 1.43
C VAL A 101 -12.54 -16.86 1.15
N GLU A 102 -12.87 -17.79 2.02
CA GLU A 102 -14.08 -18.60 1.92
C GLU A 102 -15.38 -17.77 1.98
N ALA A 103 -15.37 -16.69 2.78
CA ALA A 103 -16.50 -15.77 2.79
C ALA A 103 -16.61 -14.98 1.48
N LEU A 104 -15.48 -14.56 0.91
CA LEU A 104 -15.47 -13.88 -0.38
C LEU A 104 -16.02 -14.79 -1.48
N ARG A 105 -15.65 -16.08 -1.53
CA ARG A 105 -16.20 -17.05 -2.49
C ARG A 105 -17.70 -17.23 -2.32
N GLU A 106 -18.19 -17.39 -1.07
CA GLU A 106 -19.63 -17.52 -0.83
C GLU A 106 -20.38 -16.27 -1.32
N ILE A 107 -19.82 -15.07 -1.13
CA ILE A 107 -20.43 -13.83 -1.61
C ILE A 107 -20.45 -13.78 -3.14
N GLU A 108 -19.35 -14.14 -3.82
CA GLU A 108 -19.26 -14.20 -5.28
C GLU A 108 -20.27 -15.21 -5.88
N GLU A 109 -20.51 -16.34 -5.21
CA GLU A 109 -21.41 -17.40 -5.68
C GLU A 109 -22.88 -17.14 -5.34
N ALA A 110 -23.18 -16.54 -4.19
CA ALA A 110 -24.52 -16.45 -3.63
C ALA A 110 -25.19 -15.07 -3.81
N SER A 111 -24.47 -14.06 -4.26
CA SER A 111 -24.98 -12.69 -4.38
C SER A 111 -24.64 -12.05 -5.74
N SER A 112 -25.19 -10.86 -5.99
CA SER A 112 -24.82 -10.02 -7.14
C SER A 112 -23.67 -9.05 -6.84
N ALA A 113 -23.12 -9.09 -5.63
CA ALA A 113 -22.04 -8.21 -5.23
C ALA A 113 -20.77 -8.51 -6.03
N VAL A 114 -20.10 -7.47 -6.48
CA VAL A 114 -18.81 -7.57 -7.16
C VAL A 114 -17.70 -7.53 -6.13
N VAL A 115 -16.92 -8.60 -6.00
CA VAL A 115 -15.78 -8.67 -5.08
C VAL A 115 -14.51 -8.26 -5.81
N VAL A 116 -13.79 -7.23 -5.31
CA VAL A 116 -12.55 -6.72 -5.92
C VAL A 116 -11.52 -6.37 -4.85
N PRO A 117 -10.36 -7.02 -4.83
CA PRO A 117 -9.96 -8.19 -5.65
C PRO A 117 -10.84 -9.40 -5.36
N GLY A 118 -11.03 -10.25 -6.37
CA GLY A 118 -11.81 -11.49 -6.22
C GLY A 118 -11.16 -12.48 -5.27
N ALA A 119 -11.95 -13.43 -4.77
CA ALA A 119 -11.52 -14.41 -3.76
C ALA A 119 -10.24 -15.17 -4.18
N ARG A 120 -10.15 -15.58 -5.47
CA ARG A 120 -8.95 -16.25 -6.01
C ARG A 120 -7.70 -15.35 -5.97
N ALA A 121 -7.86 -14.07 -6.28
CA ALA A 121 -6.72 -13.14 -6.24
C ALA A 121 -6.24 -12.90 -4.80
N CYS A 122 -7.18 -12.76 -3.84
CA CYS A 122 -6.85 -12.68 -2.42
C CYS A 122 -6.11 -13.93 -1.94
N GLU A 123 -6.60 -15.13 -2.26
CA GLU A 123 -5.98 -16.40 -1.89
C GLU A 123 -4.55 -16.53 -2.42
N LEU A 124 -4.33 -16.26 -3.72
CA LEU A 124 -3.02 -16.35 -4.34
C LEU A 124 -2.01 -15.36 -3.77
N THR A 125 -2.45 -14.15 -3.41
CA THR A 125 -1.55 -13.10 -2.93
C THR A 125 -1.36 -13.09 -1.41
N MET A 126 -2.23 -13.78 -0.67
CA MET A 126 -2.09 -13.97 0.77
C MET A 126 -0.88 -14.87 1.11
N GLU A 127 -0.60 -15.88 0.27
CA GLU A 127 0.49 -16.82 0.45
C GLU A 127 1.64 -16.53 -0.52
N ARG A 128 2.83 -16.22 0.02
CA ARG A 128 4.04 -15.97 -0.80
C ARG A 128 4.41 -17.17 -1.67
N GLU A 129 4.18 -18.40 -1.20
CA GLU A 129 4.44 -19.62 -1.97
C GLU A 129 3.54 -19.70 -3.20
N ALA A 130 2.23 -19.51 -3.02
CA ALA A 130 1.27 -19.61 -4.11
C ALA A 130 1.57 -18.59 -5.22
N ILE A 131 1.74 -17.31 -4.87
CA ILE A 131 2.03 -16.29 -5.86
C ILE A 131 3.42 -16.44 -6.48
N ARG A 132 4.44 -16.88 -5.72
CA ARG A 132 5.79 -17.10 -6.24
C ARG A 132 5.82 -18.25 -7.25
N ARG A 133 5.17 -19.37 -6.96
CA ARG A 133 5.03 -20.50 -7.89
C ARG A 133 4.22 -20.13 -9.12
N THR A 134 3.14 -19.38 -8.94
CA THR A 134 2.36 -18.86 -10.07
C THR A 134 3.24 -18.00 -10.99
N ALA A 135 3.99 -17.06 -10.44
CA ALA A 135 4.87 -16.18 -11.21
C ALA A 135 5.97 -16.96 -11.94
N SER A 136 6.73 -17.83 -11.24
CA SER A 136 7.90 -18.50 -11.80
C SER A 136 7.55 -19.74 -12.64
N GLU A 137 6.68 -20.64 -12.12
CA GLU A 137 6.45 -21.94 -12.73
C GLU A 137 5.33 -21.91 -13.77
N GLN A 138 4.24 -21.18 -13.51
CA GLN A 138 3.09 -21.13 -14.44
C GLN A 138 3.27 -20.05 -15.50
N LEU A 139 3.68 -18.84 -15.08
CA LEU A 139 3.87 -17.73 -15.99
C LEU A 139 5.29 -17.61 -16.55
N GLY A 140 6.29 -18.30 -15.96
CA GLY A 140 7.69 -18.19 -16.37
C GLY A 140 8.23 -16.76 -16.30
N LEU A 141 7.82 -16.01 -15.27
CA LEU A 141 8.36 -14.68 -15.03
C LEU A 141 9.76 -14.78 -14.41
N PRO A 142 10.68 -13.88 -14.74
CA PRO A 142 11.94 -13.78 -14.02
C PRO A 142 11.68 -13.50 -12.54
N THR A 143 12.20 -14.36 -11.66
CA THR A 143 12.14 -14.20 -10.20
C THR A 143 13.52 -14.44 -9.62
N THR A 144 13.78 -14.00 -8.39
CA THR A 144 14.93 -14.45 -7.63
C THR A 144 14.83 -15.95 -7.39
N ALA A 145 15.97 -16.66 -7.27
CA ALA A 145 15.94 -18.05 -6.83
C ALA A 145 15.35 -18.12 -5.41
N TYR A 146 14.47 -19.08 -5.16
CA TYR A 146 13.77 -19.21 -3.88
C TYR A 146 13.56 -20.68 -3.52
N ASP A 147 13.36 -20.93 -2.22
CA ASP A 147 12.88 -22.20 -1.69
C ASP A 147 12.15 -21.97 -0.35
N PHE A 148 11.51 -23.01 0.18
CA PHE A 148 10.70 -22.92 1.40
C PHE A 148 11.22 -23.90 2.45
N ALA A 149 11.35 -23.42 3.71
CA ALA A 149 11.76 -24.24 4.84
C ALA A 149 10.65 -24.33 5.88
N SER A 150 10.51 -25.51 6.46
CA SER A 150 9.58 -25.83 7.55
C SER A 150 10.30 -26.16 8.87
N SER A 151 11.64 -26.12 8.85
CA SER A 151 12.47 -26.31 10.05
C SER A 151 13.81 -25.57 9.92
N PRO A 152 14.52 -25.33 11.03
CA PRO A 152 15.86 -24.73 11.01
C PRO A 152 16.90 -25.57 10.22
N GLU A 153 16.79 -26.90 10.28
CA GLU A 153 17.68 -27.81 9.58
C GLU A 153 17.47 -27.74 8.06
N GLU A 154 16.20 -27.64 7.63
CA GLU A 154 15.83 -27.45 6.23
C GLU A 154 16.28 -26.08 5.74
N LEU A 155 16.06 -25.03 6.53
CA LEU A 155 16.57 -23.68 6.25
C LEU A 155 18.08 -23.67 6.03
N LYS A 156 18.84 -24.34 6.91
CA LYS A 156 20.28 -24.42 6.76
C LYS A 156 20.69 -25.12 5.47
N THR A 157 20.03 -26.21 5.12
CA THR A 157 20.32 -26.97 3.88
C THR A 157 20.08 -26.08 2.65
N ILE A 158 18.95 -25.38 2.62
CA ILE A 158 18.61 -24.48 1.52
C ILE A 158 19.61 -23.33 1.41
N LEU A 159 20.01 -22.70 2.52
CA LEU A 159 21.00 -21.62 2.52
C LEU A 159 22.37 -22.11 2.01
N ASP A 160 22.79 -23.31 2.41
CA ASP A 160 24.07 -23.88 1.96
C ASP A 160 24.05 -24.21 0.45
N GLU A 161 22.90 -24.61 -0.11
CA GLU A 161 22.73 -24.91 -1.54
C GLU A 161 22.53 -23.63 -2.37
N MET A 162 21.70 -22.69 -1.90
CA MET A 162 21.39 -21.44 -2.58
C MET A 162 22.57 -20.46 -2.55
N GLY A 163 23.36 -20.49 -1.47
CA GLY A 163 24.49 -19.60 -1.21
C GLY A 163 24.11 -18.32 -0.48
N TYR A 164 25.13 -17.54 -0.17
CA TYR A 164 25.03 -16.32 0.65
C TYR A 164 25.46 -15.07 -0.16
N PRO A 165 24.91 -13.88 0.13
CA PRO A 165 23.81 -13.64 1.04
C PRO A 165 22.48 -14.15 0.50
N SER A 166 21.55 -14.48 1.40
CA SER A 166 20.15 -14.81 1.11
C SER A 166 19.23 -14.08 2.08
N ILE A 167 17.97 -13.92 1.73
CA ILE A 167 16.95 -13.30 2.58
C ILE A 167 15.99 -14.38 3.05
N VAL A 168 15.75 -14.42 4.36
CA VAL A 168 14.74 -15.28 4.99
C VAL A 168 13.55 -14.41 5.38
N LYS A 169 12.35 -14.84 5.01
CA LYS A 169 11.09 -14.13 5.27
C LYS A 169 10.02 -15.12 5.72
N PRO A 170 9.04 -14.72 6.56
CA PRO A 170 7.84 -15.53 6.78
C PRO A 170 7.12 -15.83 5.47
N ALA A 171 6.58 -17.04 5.30
CA ALA A 171 5.78 -17.37 4.10
C ALA A 171 4.48 -16.57 4.03
N VAL A 172 3.87 -16.31 5.20
CA VAL A 172 2.69 -15.44 5.34
C VAL A 172 2.92 -14.45 6.47
N THR A 173 2.96 -13.17 6.15
CA THR A 173 3.10 -12.07 7.11
C THR A 173 2.50 -10.78 6.55
N SER A 174 2.21 -9.84 7.43
CA SER A 174 1.81 -8.49 7.07
C SER A 174 2.92 -7.48 7.40
N ASN A 175 3.00 -6.40 6.61
CA ASN A 175 3.89 -5.25 6.86
C ASN A 175 5.41 -5.54 6.85
N GLY A 176 5.88 -6.57 6.15
CA GLY A 176 7.32 -6.84 5.96
C GLY A 176 8.07 -7.27 7.22
N ARG A 177 7.39 -7.66 8.31
CA ARG A 177 8.02 -8.12 9.53
C ARG A 177 8.70 -9.48 9.37
N GLY A 178 9.72 -9.75 10.18
CA GLY A 178 10.42 -11.03 10.20
C GLY A 178 11.38 -11.24 9.01
N HIS A 179 11.68 -10.21 8.23
CA HIS A 179 12.66 -10.30 7.16
C HIS A 179 14.08 -10.20 7.72
N MET A 180 14.96 -11.12 7.32
CA MET A 180 16.36 -11.12 7.74
C MET A 180 17.29 -11.45 6.58
N VAL A 181 18.33 -10.65 6.37
CA VAL A 181 19.41 -10.95 5.44
C VAL A 181 20.43 -11.84 6.16
N VAL A 182 20.62 -13.05 5.65
CA VAL A 182 21.55 -14.04 6.21
C VAL A 182 22.83 -14.07 5.37
N ARG A 183 23.97 -13.82 6.00
CA ARG A 183 25.30 -13.85 5.40
C ARG A 183 26.05 -15.12 5.82
N TYR A 184 27.12 -15.42 5.11
CA TYR A 184 27.97 -16.55 5.47
C TYR A 184 28.53 -16.39 6.89
N GLY A 185 28.26 -17.36 7.76
CA GLY A 185 28.67 -17.36 9.17
C GLY A 185 27.65 -16.77 10.15
N ASP A 186 26.53 -16.25 9.67
CA ASP A 186 25.43 -15.81 10.52
C ASP A 186 24.70 -16.99 11.19
N ASP A 187 24.02 -16.73 12.30
CA ASP A 187 23.27 -17.76 13.02
C ASP A 187 21.95 -18.07 12.29
N VAL A 188 21.88 -19.22 11.66
CA VAL A 188 20.68 -19.72 10.97
C VAL A 188 19.51 -19.94 11.93
N THR A 189 19.81 -20.28 13.20
CA THR A 189 18.76 -20.47 14.23
C THR A 189 18.09 -19.14 14.57
N GLU A 190 18.88 -18.08 14.68
CA GLU A 190 18.34 -16.73 14.89
C GLU A 190 17.47 -16.29 13.72
N ALA A 191 17.93 -16.52 12.48
CA ALA A 191 17.16 -16.21 11.28
C ALA A 191 15.82 -16.97 11.24
N TRP A 192 15.84 -18.25 11.59
CA TRP A 192 14.63 -19.05 11.71
C TRP A 192 13.68 -18.50 12.78
N GLN A 193 14.18 -18.23 13.99
CA GLN A 193 13.38 -17.74 15.10
C GLN A 193 12.73 -16.39 14.76
N THR A 194 13.50 -15.48 14.17
CA THR A 194 13.00 -14.15 13.77
C THR A 194 11.89 -14.27 12.74
N ALA A 195 12.10 -15.06 11.68
CA ALA A 195 11.11 -15.20 10.62
C ALA A 195 9.89 -16.00 11.06
N SER A 196 10.07 -17.12 11.77
CA SER A 196 8.96 -17.98 12.21
C SER A 196 8.09 -17.34 13.29
N ALA A 197 8.63 -16.45 14.13
CA ALA A 197 7.87 -15.75 15.16
C ALA A 197 6.83 -14.77 14.56
N GLU A 198 7.09 -14.24 13.37
CA GLU A 198 6.20 -13.31 12.66
C GLU A 198 5.36 -14.03 11.57
N ALA A 199 5.54 -15.34 11.40
CA ALA A 199 4.79 -16.12 10.42
C ALA A 199 3.38 -16.43 10.92
N HIS A 200 2.38 -16.20 10.08
CA HIS A 200 1.04 -16.68 10.30
C HIS A 200 0.91 -18.17 9.86
N PHE A 201 -0.10 -18.85 10.39
CA PHE A 201 -0.46 -20.25 10.12
C PHE A 201 0.59 -21.29 10.55
N ASP A 202 1.35 -21.86 9.61
CA ASP A 202 2.21 -23.03 9.84
C ASP A 202 3.68 -22.71 10.21
N GLY A 203 4.01 -21.41 10.32
CA GLY A 203 5.36 -20.97 10.69
C GLY A 203 6.43 -21.21 9.63
N ARG A 204 6.06 -21.52 8.36
CA ARG A 204 7.00 -21.70 7.25
C ARG A 204 7.68 -20.40 6.85
N VAL A 205 8.88 -20.53 6.33
CA VAL A 205 9.65 -19.38 5.81
C VAL A 205 10.02 -19.60 4.35
N ILE A 206 10.13 -18.49 3.61
CA ILE A 206 10.72 -18.46 2.26
C ILE A 206 12.17 -18.00 2.38
N VAL A 207 13.06 -18.63 1.62
CA VAL A 207 14.45 -18.25 1.43
C VAL A 207 14.60 -17.75 0.01
N GLU A 208 15.10 -16.56 -0.17
CA GLU A 208 15.33 -15.94 -1.47
C GLU A 208 16.81 -15.57 -1.60
N ARG A 209 17.39 -15.84 -2.78
CA ARG A 209 18.74 -15.34 -3.05
C ARG A 209 18.74 -13.83 -3.08
N PHE A 210 19.69 -13.22 -2.40
CA PHE A 210 19.88 -11.77 -2.46
C PHE A 210 20.31 -11.37 -3.89
N VAL A 211 19.62 -10.40 -4.45
CA VAL A 211 19.95 -9.77 -5.74
C VAL A 211 20.55 -8.42 -5.44
N ASP A 212 21.70 -8.15 -6.04
CA ASP A 212 22.27 -6.80 -6.06
C ASP A 212 21.53 -6.03 -7.15
N PHE A 213 20.58 -5.18 -6.74
CA PHE A 213 19.73 -4.42 -7.63
C PHE A 213 20.04 -2.92 -7.51
N ASP A 214 19.78 -2.20 -8.58
CA ASP A 214 19.91 -0.74 -8.60
C ASP A 214 18.70 -0.07 -7.92
N PHE A 215 17.49 -0.64 -8.13
CA PHE A 215 16.23 -0.06 -7.65
C PHE A 215 15.23 -1.13 -7.21
N GLU A 216 14.51 -0.83 -6.12
CA GLU A 216 13.19 -1.42 -5.84
C GLU A 216 12.11 -0.55 -6.48
N VAL A 217 11.20 -1.18 -7.21
CA VAL A 217 10.21 -0.50 -8.04
C VAL A 217 8.82 -1.03 -7.79
N THR A 218 7.86 -0.15 -7.61
CA THR A 218 6.43 -0.49 -7.75
C THR A 218 5.92 0.02 -9.08
N LEU A 219 5.41 -0.88 -9.92
CA LEU A 219 4.67 -0.52 -11.12
C LEU A 219 3.17 -0.74 -10.89
N LEU A 220 2.39 0.35 -10.88
CA LEU A 220 0.95 0.27 -10.76
C LEU A 220 0.35 -0.10 -12.12
N ALA A 221 -0.23 -1.31 -12.20
CA ALA A 221 -1.04 -1.76 -13.32
C ALA A 221 -2.52 -1.56 -12.97
N VAL A 222 -3.25 -0.80 -13.77
CA VAL A 222 -4.66 -0.47 -13.57
C VAL A 222 -5.49 -1.21 -14.60
N ARG A 223 -6.31 -2.15 -14.17
CA ARG A 223 -7.18 -2.95 -15.07
C ARG A 223 -8.62 -2.45 -15.01
N SER A 224 -9.16 -2.08 -16.14
CA SER A 224 -10.54 -1.58 -16.26
C SER A 224 -11.08 -1.82 -17.66
N ILE A 225 -12.35 -1.47 -17.88
CA ILE A 225 -12.97 -1.53 -19.20
C ILE A 225 -12.49 -0.35 -20.06
N ASP A 226 -11.95 -0.63 -21.22
CA ASP A 226 -11.63 0.40 -22.20
C ASP A 226 -12.94 0.92 -22.83
N PRO A 227 -13.26 2.21 -22.66
CA PRO A 227 -14.51 2.77 -23.18
C PRO A 227 -14.61 2.75 -24.71
N LYS A 228 -13.48 2.55 -25.43
CA LYS A 228 -13.45 2.49 -26.88
C LYS A 228 -13.78 1.11 -27.42
N THR A 229 -13.32 0.07 -26.73
CA THR A 229 -13.48 -1.33 -27.18
C THR A 229 -14.56 -2.06 -26.41
N GLY A 230 -14.87 -1.63 -25.19
CA GLY A 230 -15.72 -2.36 -24.24
C GLY A 230 -15.02 -3.57 -23.60
N GLU A 231 -13.73 -3.78 -23.89
CA GLU A 231 -12.96 -4.91 -23.39
C GLU A 231 -12.10 -4.50 -22.18
N LEU A 232 -11.68 -5.51 -21.41
CA LEU A 232 -10.75 -5.32 -20.29
C LEU A 232 -9.36 -4.97 -20.83
N ALA A 233 -8.83 -3.85 -20.38
CA ALA A 233 -7.50 -3.36 -20.74
C ALA A 233 -6.68 -3.01 -19.49
N THR A 234 -5.36 -2.85 -19.66
CA THR A 234 -4.43 -2.51 -18.59
C THR A 234 -3.66 -1.25 -18.95
N TRP A 235 -3.69 -0.27 -18.03
CA TRP A 235 -2.88 0.96 -18.07
C TRP A 235 -1.78 0.87 -17.03
N PHE A 236 -0.64 1.50 -17.31
CA PHE A 236 0.50 1.53 -16.39
C PHE A 236 0.79 2.98 -16.02
N ALA A 237 0.87 3.25 -14.71
CA ALA A 237 1.40 4.50 -14.21
C ALA A 237 2.92 4.57 -14.45
N GLU A 238 3.51 5.77 -14.30
CA GLU A 238 4.97 5.87 -14.26
C GLU A 238 5.53 5.09 -13.07
N PRO A 239 6.71 4.46 -13.19
CA PRO A 239 7.29 3.66 -12.12
C PRO A 239 7.53 4.47 -10.86
N ILE A 240 7.30 3.83 -9.73
CA ILE A 240 7.55 4.37 -8.40
C ILE A 240 8.80 3.68 -7.84
N GLY A 241 9.85 4.46 -7.59
CA GLY A 241 11.00 4.00 -6.81
C GLY A 241 10.67 4.07 -5.32
N HIS A 242 11.23 3.16 -4.53
CA HIS A 242 11.02 3.18 -3.08
C HIS A 242 12.19 2.56 -2.32
N ASP A 243 12.35 3.00 -1.06
CA ASP A 243 13.35 2.51 -0.13
C ASP A 243 12.69 1.93 1.12
N HIS A 244 13.21 0.79 1.56
CA HIS A 244 12.83 0.15 2.81
C HIS A 244 13.98 0.21 3.84
N ARG A 245 13.62 0.33 5.11
CA ARG A 245 14.55 0.16 6.22
C ARG A 245 13.92 -0.78 7.25
N ASP A 246 14.67 -1.80 7.65
CA ASP A 246 14.21 -2.80 8.62
C ASP A 246 12.84 -3.43 8.23
N GLY A 247 12.62 -3.61 6.93
CA GLY A 247 11.37 -4.15 6.36
C GLY A 247 10.22 -3.16 6.24
N GLY A 248 10.36 -1.92 6.74
CA GLY A 248 9.35 -0.87 6.63
C GLY A 248 9.64 0.12 5.51
N LEU A 249 8.61 0.53 4.76
CA LEU A 249 8.72 1.60 3.77
C LEU A 249 9.08 2.92 4.46
N ILE A 250 10.11 3.59 3.94
CA ILE A 250 10.55 4.91 4.41
C ILE A 250 10.20 5.98 3.39
N ASP A 251 10.62 5.79 2.14
CA ASP A 251 10.46 6.77 1.07
C ASP A 251 9.91 6.11 -0.20
N SER A 252 9.14 6.87 -0.98
CA SER A 252 8.82 6.53 -2.36
C SER A 252 8.84 7.79 -3.23
N TRP A 253 9.15 7.65 -4.52
CA TRP A 253 9.22 8.78 -5.46
C TRP A 253 8.75 8.39 -6.85
N GLN A 254 8.24 9.35 -7.60
CA GLN A 254 7.70 9.15 -8.93
C GLN A 254 7.94 10.41 -9.79
N PRO A 255 8.40 10.25 -11.08
CA PRO A 255 8.70 8.98 -11.74
C PRO A 255 10.12 8.50 -11.43
N LEU A 256 10.29 7.18 -11.31
CA LEU A 256 11.62 6.58 -11.40
C LEU A 256 11.99 6.37 -12.86
N GLN A 257 13.18 6.82 -13.24
CA GLN A 257 13.70 6.64 -14.60
C GLN A 257 14.31 5.25 -14.75
N LEU A 258 13.75 4.46 -15.65
CA LEU A 258 14.27 3.15 -16.06
C LEU A 258 14.78 3.23 -17.50
N SER A 259 15.67 2.31 -17.89
CA SER A 259 15.99 2.11 -19.30
C SER A 259 14.73 1.69 -20.07
N GLN A 260 14.70 1.93 -21.37
CA GLN A 260 13.57 1.50 -22.19
C GLN A 260 13.35 -0.01 -22.10
N VAL A 261 14.41 -0.80 -22.06
CA VAL A 261 14.36 -2.27 -21.98
C VAL A 261 13.78 -2.69 -20.63
N ALA A 262 14.28 -2.12 -19.51
CA ALA A 262 13.77 -2.40 -18.18
C ALA A 262 12.28 -2.03 -18.06
N MET A 263 11.86 -0.88 -18.63
CA MET A 263 10.46 -0.47 -18.65
C MET A 263 9.56 -1.45 -19.42
N GLU A 264 9.99 -1.90 -20.59
CA GLU A 264 9.24 -2.88 -21.40
C GLU A 264 9.13 -4.22 -20.65
N ASN A 265 10.22 -4.68 -20.01
CA ASN A 265 10.23 -5.87 -19.18
C ASN A 265 9.31 -5.74 -17.96
N ALA A 266 9.38 -4.61 -17.24
CA ALA A 266 8.52 -4.32 -16.09
C ALA A 266 7.02 -4.35 -16.47
N ARG A 267 6.65 -3.69 -17.56
CA ARG A 267 5.26 -3.70 -18.07
C ARG A 267 4.81 -5.10 -18.51
N SER A 268 5.69 -5.87 -19.14
CA SER A 268 5.39 -7.25 -19.54
C SER A 268 5.12 -8.14 -18.31
N ILE A 269 5.95 -8.05 -17.27
CA ILE A 269 5.76 -8.77 -16.01
C ILE A 269 4.43 -8.36 -15.35
N ALA A 270 4.21 -7.06 -15.20
CA ALA A 270 3.02 -6.51 -14.55
C ALA A 270 1.72 -6.88 -15.30
N ALA A 271 1.74 -6.84 -16.64
CA ALA A 271 0.59 -7.27 -17.46
C ALA A 271 0.25 -8.74 -17.24
N ARG A 272 1.26 -9.61 -17.25
CA ARG A 272 1.06 -11.06 -17.14
C ARG A 272 0.56 -11.46 -15.77
N ILE A 273 1.16 -10.94 -14.70
CA ILE A 273 0.74 -11.29 -13.33
C ILE A 273 -0.64 -10.71 -13.00
N SER A 274 -0.93 -9.45 -13.38
CA SER A 274 -2.25 -8.87 -13.15
C SER A 274 -3.35 -9.54 -13.97
N ASN A 275 -3.02 -10.02 -15.18
CA ASN A 275 -3.95 -10.80 -16.00
C ASN A 275 -4.27 -12.16 -15.36
N GLU A 276 -3.27 -12.84 -14.79
CA GLU A 276 -3.46 -14.11 -14.08
C GLU A 276 -4.34 -13.97 -12.84
N LEU A 277 -4.16 -12.88 -12.08
CA LEU A 277 -5.01 -12.58 -10.93
C LEU A 277 -6.45 -12.24 -11.34
N GLY A 278 -6.66 -11.75 -12.56
CA GLY A 278 -7.97 -11.43 -13.10
C GLY A 278 -8.59 -10.16 -12.50
N GLY A 279 -9.87 -9.93 -12.76
CA GLY A 279 -10.63 -8.82 -12.19
C GLY A 279 -10.22 -7.43 -12.69
N ARG A 280 -10.76 -6.40 -12.01
CA ARG A 280 -10.51 -4.97 -12.25
C ARG A 280 -9.91 -4.35 -11.00
N GLY A 281 -9.23 -3.21 -11.13
CA GLY A 281 -8.62 -2.51 -9.99
C GLY A 281 -7.17 -2.12 -10.25
N VAL A 282 -6.51 -1.65 -9.22
CA VAL A 282 -5.07 -1.38 -9.18
C VAL A 282 -4.34 -2.62 -8.69
N TYR A 283 -3.23 -2.93 -9.34
CA TYR A 283 -2.28 -3.98 -8.96
C TYR A 283 -0.92 -3.32 -8.75
N GLY A 284 -0.46 -3.28 -7.51
CA GLY A 284 0.90 -2.83 -7.16
C GLY A 284 1.87 -3.98 -7.39
N VAL A 285 2.62 -3.94 -8.49
CA VAL A 285 3.60 -4.97 -8.83
C VAL A 285 4.98 -4.52 -8.42
N GLU A 286 5.57 -5.21 -7.45
CA GLU A 286 6.91 -4.93 -6.94
C GLU A 286 7.96 -5.70 -7.71
N LEU A 287 9.02 -5.01 -8.09
CA LEU A 287 10.06 -5.48 -8.97
C LEU A 287 11.44 -5.08 -8.43
N PHE A 288 12.46 -5.93 -8.65
CA PHE A 288 13.86 -5.54 -8.54
C PHE A 288 14.40 -5.27 -9.93
N VAL A 289 15.12 -4.16 -10.08
CA VAL A 289 15.72 -3.76 -11.36
C VAL A 289 17.24 -3.68 -11.20
N ALA A 290 17.96 -4.43 -12.06
CA ALA A 290 19.41 -4.43 -12.14
C ALA A 290 19.82 -4.19 -13.60
N GLY A 291 20.17 -2.95 -13.95
CA GLY A 291 20.37 -2.54 -15.33
C GLY A 291 19.12 -2.72 -16.18
N ASP A 292 19.18 -3.62 -17.16
CA ASP A 292 18.05 -3.97 -18.03
C ASP A 292 17.25 -5.18 -17.52
N ASP A 293 17.79 -5.92 -16.54
CA ASP A 293 17.15 -7.10 -15.95
C ASP A 293 16.11 -6.68 -14.91
N VAL A 294 14.94 -7.28 -15.00
CA VAL A 294 13.80 -7.03 -14.11
C VAL A 294 13.30 -8.34 -13.52
N TYR A 295 13.21 -8.40 -12.21
CA TYR A 295 12.78 -9.57 -11.46
C TYR A 295 11.47 -9.28 -10.72
N PHE A 296 10.51 -10.17 -10.83
CA PHE A 296 9.27 -10.11 -10.05
C PHE A 296 9.58 -10.39 -8.57
N SER A 297 9.15 -9.50 -7.70
CA SER A 297 9.24 -9.64 -6.24
C SER A 297 7.90 -10.03 -5.63
N SER A 298 6.88 -9.18 -5.78
CA SER A 298 5.54 -9.43 -5.23
C SER A 298 4.46 -8.69 -6.01
N VAL A 299 3.18 -8.96 -5.68
CA VAL A 299 2.05 -8.22 -6.22
C VAL A 299 0.96 -8.08 -5.16
N SER A 300 0.41 -6.89 -5.05
CA SER A 300 -0.78 -6.58 -4.27
C SER A 300 -1.92 -6.21 -5.22
N PRO A 301 -3.05 -6.93 -5.24
CA PRO A 301 -4.18 -6.63 -6.12
C PRO A 301 -5.04 -5.48 -5.56
N ARG A 302 -4.41 -4.47 -4.99
CA ARG A 302 -5.01 -3.32 -4.31
C ARG A 302 -4.01 -2.16 -4.22
N PRO A 303 -4.43 -0.94 -3.80
CA PRO A 303 -3.53 0.15 -3.46
C PRO A 303 -2.47 -0.24 -2.44
N THR A 304 -1.27 0.37 -2.53
CA THR A 304 -0.10 0.06 -1.70
C THR A 304 0.43 1.30 -1.00
N ASP A 305 1.22 1.11 0.06
CA ASP A 305 1.89 2.22 0.75
C ASP A 305 2.85 2.97 -0.19
N THR A 306 3.58 2.25 -1.04
CA THR A 306 4.49 2.83 -2.05
C THR A 306 3.76 3.75 -3.02
N GLY A 307 2.51 3.42 -3.34
CA GLY A 307 1.65 4.20 -4.23
C GLY A 307 1.07 5.47 -3.61
N MET A 308 1.27 5.76 -2.32
CA MET A 308 0.78 7.00 -1.71
C MET A 308 1.37 8.25 -2.37
N VAL A 309 2.57 8.18 -2.94
CA VAL A 309 3.19 9.28 -3.69
C VAL A 309 2.30 9.77 -4.84
N THR A 310 1.45 8.90 -5.41
CA THR A 310 0.52 9.25 -6.49
C THR A 310 -0.51 10.31 -6.08
N MET A 311 -0.74 10.52 -4.78
CA MET A 311 -1.63 11.57 -4.28
C MET A 311 -1.09 12.99 -4.59
N ALA A 312 0.23 13.13 -4.75
CA ALA A 312 0.86 14.39 -5.12
C ALA A 312 1.27 14.43 -6.60
N THR A 313 1.69 13.30 -7.17
CA THR A 313 2.35 13.24 -8.48
C THR A 313 1.41 13.03 -9.64
N GLN A 314 0.22 12.46 -9.43
CA GLN A 314 -0.71 12.11 -10.50
C GLN A 314 -1.99 12.93 -10.45
N ARG A 315 -2.65 13.05 -11.60
CA ARG A 315 -3.99 13.65 -11.71
C ARG A 315 -5.03 12.88 -10.87
N TYR A 316 -4.93 11.57 -10.89
CA TYR A 316 -5.74 10.65 -10.09
C TYR A 316 -4.81 9.75 -9.29
N SER A 317 -4.96 9.77 -7.98
CA SER A 317 -4.21 8.91 -7.07
C SER A 317 -4.50 7.43 -7.36
N GLN A 318 -3.65 6.54 -6.85
CA GLN A 318 -3.92 5.10 -6.93
C GLN A 318 -5.31 4.73 -6.37
N PHE A 319 -5.81 5.47 -5.37
CA PHE A 319 -7.12 5.26 -4.77
C PHE A 319 -8.24 5.66 -5.73
N ASP A 320 -8.11 6.81 -6.38
CA ASP A 320 -9.05 7.25 -7.40
C ASP A 320 -9.04 6.32 -8.61
N LEU A 321 -7.86 5.85 -9.02
CA LEU A 321 -7.70 4.88 -10.11
C LEU A 321 -8.34 3.53 -9.76
N HIS A 322 -8.18 3.06 -8.50
CA HIS A 322 -8.79 1.82 -8.04
C HIS A 322 -10.30 1.91 -8.02
N ALA A 323 -10.86 2.97 -7.44
CA ALA A 323 -12.30 3.21 -7.42
C ALA A 323 -12.87 3.31 -8.84
N ARG A 324 -12.21 4.06 -9.75
CA ARG A 324 -12.62 4.16 -11.16
C ARG A 324 -12.57 2.82 -11.87
N ALA A 325 -11.53 2.04 -11.67
CA ALA A 325 -11.36 0.73 -12.29
C ALA A 325 -12.45 -0.25 -11.84
N ILE A 326 -12.76 -0.30 -10.55
CA ILE A 326 -13.84 -1.13 -9.99
C ILE A 326 -15.18 -0.79 -10.63
N LEU A 327 -15.47 0.49 -10.80
CA LEU A 327 -16.70 0.99 -11.39
C LEU A 327 -16.71 0.91 -12.93
N GLY A 328 -15.63 0.45 -13.56
CA GLY A 328 -15.52 0.39 -15.03
C GLY A 328 -15.45 1.76 -15.69
N LEU A 329 -15.03 2.79 -14.95
CA LEU A 329 -14.86 4.15 -15.46
C LEU A 329 -13.54 4.29 -16.23
N PRO A 330 -13.44 5.27 -17.14
CA PRO A 330 -12.22 5.52 -17.91
C PRO A 330 -11.00 5.79 -17.01
N ILE A 331 -9.86 5.21 -17.38
CA ILE A 331 -8.60 5.34 -16.65
C ILE A 331 -7.72 6.41 -17.29
N ASP A 332 -7.13 7.25 -16.43
CA ASP A 332 -6.17 8.28 -16.80
C ASP A 332 -5.03 8.26 -15.78
N VAL A 333 -3.87 7.77 -16.19
CA VAL A 333 -2.63 7.61 -15.38
C VAL A 333 -1.65 8.77 -15.58
N THR A 334 -2.16 9.96 -15.95
CA THR A 334 -1.31 11.11 -16.24
C THR A 334 -0.53 11.57 -15.01
N LEU A 335 0.80 11.54 -15.12
CA LEU A 335 1.71 12.21 -14.20
C LEU A 335 1.59 13.73 -14.36
N THR A 336 1.47 14.45 -13.26
CA THR A 336 1.33 15.92 -13.25
C THR A 336 2.61 16.63 -12.82
N SER A 337 3.36 16.03 -11.90
CA SER A 337 4.62 16.58 -11.39
C SER A 337 5.49 15.45 -10.84
N PRO A 338 6.82 15.55 -10.93
CA PRO A 338 7.69 14.70 -10.11
C PRO A 338 7.45 14.97 -8.62
N GLY A 339 7.56 13.93 -7.80
CA GLY A 339 7.33 14.08 -6.36
C GLY A 339 7.88 12.92 -5.55
N ALA A 340 7.82 13.08 -4.25
CA ALA A 340 8.25 12.10 -3.26
C ALA A 340 7.27 12.02 -2.08
N ALA A 341 7.27 10.87 -1.44
CA ALA A 341 6.53 10.60 -0.21
C ALA A 341 7.50 10.08 0.85
N ARG A 342 7.38 10.59 2.08
CA ARG A 342 8.14 10.12 3.23
C ARG A 342 7.21 9.73 4.36
N MET A 343 7.35 8.49 4.85
CA MET A 343 6.55 7.98 5.94
C MET A 343 6.94 8.60 7.27
N LEU A 344 5.95 8.98 8.05
CA LEU A 344 6.09 9.43 9.43
C LEU A 344 5.90 8.22 10.35
N CYS A 345 7.02 7.71 10.89
CA CYS A 345 7.01 6.60 11.83
C CYS A 345 7.14 7.12 13.25
N SER A 346 6.37 6.54 14.18
CA SER A 346 6.46 6.89 15.59
C SER A 346 7.66 6.23 16.26
N GLU A 347 8.22 6.90 17.25
CA GLU A 347 9.22 6.36 18.17
C GLU A 347 8.65 6.09 19.57
N VAL A 348 7.37 6.49 19.81
CA VAL A 348 6.73 6.38 21.12
C VAL A 348 5.68 5.27 21.14
N ASP A 349 5.55 4.64 22.33
CA ASP A 349 4.51 3.69 22.65
C ASP A 349 3.49 4.38 23.57
N ALA A 350 2.31 4.68 23.05
CA ALA A 350 1.27 5.42 23.76
C ALA A 350 -0.11 5.21 23.12
N ASP A 351 -1.15 5.28 23.97
CA ASP A 351 -2.54 5.20 23.52
C ASP A 351 -3.07 6.54 22.99
N THR A 352 -2.55 7.65 23.51
CA THR A 352 -2.95 9.01 23.12
C THR A 352 -1.75 9.80 22.63
N LEU A 353 -1.91 10.52 21.52
CA LEU A 353 -0.81 11.16 20.80
C LEU A 353 -1.14 12.58 20.42
N SER A 354 -0.13 13.44 20.45
CA SER A 354 -0.12 14.78 19.87
C SER A 354 0.91 14.90 18.75
N TYR A 355 0.57 15.71 17.75
CA TYR A 355 1.43 16.01 16.60
C TYR A 355 1.83 17.49 16.64
N GLY A 356 3.13 17.76 16.75
CA GLY A 356 3.71 19.09 16.70
C GLY A 356 4.41 19.39 15.37
N GLY A 357 4.83 20.65 15.17
CA GLY A 357 5.66 21.08 14.04
C GLY A 357 4.96 21.18 12.70
N LEU A 358 3.63 21.00 12.62
CA LEU A 358 2.89 21.03 11.36
C LEU A 358 3.01 22.38 10.64
N GLN A 359 3.07 23.51 11.39
CA GLN A 359 3.20 24.82 10.78
C GLN A 359 4.53 24.95 10.02
N ASP A 360 5.61 24.43 10.58
CA ASP A 360 6.94 24.49 9.99
C ASP A 360 7.03 23.51 8.80
N ALA A 361 6.47 22.31 8.94
CA ALA A 361 6.36 21.36 7.83
C ALA A 361 5.59 21.93 6.61
N PHE A 362 4.48 22.62 6.85
CA PHE A 362 3.70 23.28 5.77
C PHE A 362 4.35 24.57 5.24
N ALA A 363 5.39 25.10 5.88
CA ALA A 363 6.17 26.22 5.35
C ALA A 363 7.06 25.81 4.16
N HIS A 364 7.35 24.51 4.00
CA HIS A 364 8.01 23.98 2.81
C HIS A 364 7.08 24.06 1.60
N PRO A 365 7.52 24.62 0.44
CA PRO A 365 6.69 24.74 -0.76
C PRO A 365 6.23 23.37 -1.27
N GLU A 366 5.04 23.36 -1.89
CA GLU A 366 4.47 22.17 -2.55
C GLU A 366 4.43 20.91 -1.67
N THR A 367 4.25 21.11 -0.35
CA THR A 367 4.22 20.06 0.66
C THR A 367 2.82 19.84 1.20
N SER A 368 2.47 18.57 1.34
CA SER A 368 1.25 18.10 2.02
C SER A 368 1.61 17.10 3.12
N VAL A 369 0.89 17.15 4.23
CA VAL A 369 1.03 16.20 5.34
C VAL A 369 -0.31 15.50 5.53
N LEU A 370 -0.30 14.18 5.52
CA LEU A 370 -1.45 13.36 5.85
C LEU A 370 -1.16 12.61 7.14
N LEU A 371 -1.90 12.93 8.19
CA LEU A 371 -1.92 12.16 9.43
C LEU A 371 -2.97 11.06 9.31
N PHE A 372 -2.61 9.82 9.60
CA PHE A 372 -3.49 8.67 9.36
C PHE A 372 -4.64 8.56 10.35
N GLY A 373 -4.57 9.25 11.50
CA GLY A 373 -5.63 9.22 12.51
C GLY A 373 -5.73 7.89 13.24
N LYS A 374 -4.63 7.14 13.34
CA LYS A 374 -4.56 5.87 14.08
C LYS A 374 -4.64 6.12 15.58
N ALA A 375 -5.45 5.34 16.28
CA ALA A 375 -5.46 5.31 17.74
C ALA A 375 -4.19 4.61 18.25
N GLY A 376 -3.50 5.26 19.19
CA GLY A 376 -2.28 4.77 19.81
C GLY A 376 -1.09 4.64 18.84
N SER A 377 0.05 4.31 19.40
CA SER A 377 1.29 4.13 18.65
C SER A 377 2.22 3.13 19.33
N TYR A 378 3.22 2.67 18.58
CA TYR A 378 4.38 1.92 19.05
C TYR A 378 5.58 2.24 18.14
N PRO A 379 6.82 2.01 18.56
CA PRO A 379 8.00 2.27 17.74
C PRO A 379 7.92 1.61 16.37
N GLY A 380 8.16 2.40 15.31
CA GLY A 380 8.06 1.96 13.92
C GLY A 380 6.64 1.98 13.32
N ARG A 381 5.58 2.28 14.10
CA ARG A 381 4.24 2.41 13.54
C ARG A 381 4.13 3.62 12.62
N ARG A 382 3.67 3.41 11.40
CA ARG A 382 3.41 4.48 10.43
C ARG A 382 2.18 5.29 10.87
N MET A 383 2.37 6.58 11.10
CA MET A 383 1.36 7.48 11.65
C MET A 383 0.91 8.55 10.66
N GLY A 384 1.65 8.73 9.58
CA GLY A 384 1.36 9.69 8.54
C GLY A 384 2.32 9.58 7.37
N VAL A 385 2.15 10.46 6.40
CA VAL A 385 3.04 10.62 5.25
C VAL A 385 3.18 12.09 4.90
N VAL A 386 4.38 12.51 4.57
CA VAL A 386 4.69 13.80 3.96
C VAL A 386 4.83 13.58 2.46
N LEU A 387 4.11 14.36 1.68
CA LEU A 387 4.13 14.35 0.23
C LEU A 387 4.67 15.68 -0.28
N SER A 388 5.57 15.65 -1.25
CA SER A 388 6.05 16.88 -1.89
C SER A 388 6.18 16.72 -3.40
N THR A 389 6.08 17.83 -4.11
CA THR A 389 6.41 17.92 -5.55
C THR A 389 7.52 18.94 -5.75
N ALA A 390 8.27 18.81 -6.84
CA ALA A 390 9.31 19.76 -7.25
C ALA A 390 9.62 19.57 -8.75
N ASP A 391 10.60 20.32 -9.27
CA ASP A 391 11.07 20.21 -10.65
C ASP A 391 11.62 18.82 -11.02
N ASN A 392 12.09 18.06 -10.04
CA ASN A 392 12.57 16.68 -10.17
C ASN A 392 12.41 15.90 -8.87
N THR A 393 12.56 14.58 -8.93
CA THR A 393 12.38 13.68 -7.78
C THR A 393 13.38 13.89 -6.67
N ASP A 394 14.65 14.24 -6.99
CA ASP A 394 15.68 14.48 -5.97
C ASP A 394 15.34 15.70 -5.12
N ALA A 395 14.89 16.79 -5.76
CA ALA A 395 14.45 17.99 -5.08
C ALA A 395 13.19 17.72 -4.23
N ALA A 396 12.23 16.98 -4.77
CA ALA A 396 11.02 16.59 -4.02
C ALA A 396 11.37 15.72 -2.79
N HIS A 397 12.30 14.78 -2.94
CA HIS A 397 12.76 13.92 -1.86
C HIS A 397 13.41 14.72 -0.73
N LEU A 398 14.26 15.70 -1.08
CA LEU A 398 14.87 16.59 -0.09
C LEU A 398 13.80 17.36 0.69
N VAL A 399 12.83 17.95 -0.01
CA VAL A 399 11.73 18.70 0.62
C VAL A 399 10.88 17.81 1.51
N ALA A 400 10.47 16.63 1.03
CA ALA A 400 9.68 15.68 1.85
C ALA A 400 10.43 15.28 3.13
N ARG A 401 11.75 15.05 3.01
CA ARG A 401 12.61 14.71 4.14
C ARG A 401 12.70 15.87 5.14
N GLU A 402 13.01 17.08 4.69
CA GLU A 402 13.13 18.25 5.54
C GLU A 402 11.80 18.53 6.27
N ALA A 403 10.70 18.57 5.55
CA ALA A 403 9.37 18.77 6.14
C ALA A 403 8.99 17.67 7.15
N SER A 404 9.39 16.41 6.89
CA SER A 404 9.14 15.32 7.83
C SER A 404 9.88 15.46 9.16
N MET A 405 11.07 16.11 9.15
CA MET A 405 11.88 16.33 10.35
C MET A 405 11.31 17.42 11.28
N GLU A 406 10.46 18.30 10.77
CA GLU A 406 9.74 19.29 11.56
C GLU A 406 8.61 18.67 12.39
N ILE A 407 8.09 17.50 11.97
CA ILE A 407 6.93 16.88 12.61
C ILE A 407 7.39 16.04 13.80
N THR A 408 6.81 16.32 14.95
CA THR A 408 7.02 15.56 16.18
C THR A 408 5.78 14.77 16.55
N ILE A 409 5.97 13.54 17.02
CA ILE A 409 4.90 12.68 17.55
C ILE A 409 5.24 12.45 19.03
N THR A 410 4.35 12.89 19.92
CA THR A 410 4.55 12.81 21.36
C THR A 410 3.39 12.09 22.04
N ALA A 411 3.67 11.38 23.13
CA ALA A 411 2.64 10.85 24.01
C ALA A 411 1.97 12.01 24.76
N ASP A 412 0.64 12.01 24.83
CA ASP A 412 -0.07 12.89 25.74
C ASP A 412 -0.07 12.25 27.13
N ASP A 413 0.43 13.00 28.11
CA ASP A 413 0.38 12.59 29.50
C ASP A 413 -1.00 12.98 30.08
N ASP A 414 -1.95 12.05 30.11
CA ASP A 414 -3.29 12.25 30.69
C ASP A 414 -3.27 12.67 32.17
N SER A 415 -2.09 12.74 32.80
CA SER A 415 -1.92 13.14 34.20
C SER A 415 -2.03 14.66 34.44
N VAL A 416 -2.02 15.50 33.40
CA VAL A 416 -1.97 16.96 33.57
C VAL A 416 -3.36 17.62 33.61
N THR A 417 -4.43 16.95 33.21
CA THR A 417 -5.79 17.55 33.16
C THR A 417 -6.63 17.41 34.42
N ALA A 418 -6.15 16.70 35.46
CA ALA A 418 -6.87 16.54 36.72
C ALA A 418 -6.58 17.63 37.79
N GLY A 419 -5.85 18.70 37.46
CA GLY A 419 -5.28 19.64 38.43
C GLY A 419 -5.76 21.08 38.39
N THR A 420 -6.74 21.50 37.58
CA THR A 420 -7.19 22.90 37.54
C THR A 420 -8.71 23.06 37.46
N GLU A 421 -9.45 22.40 38.35
CA GLU A 421 -10.78 22.84 38.75
C GLU A 421 -10.85 22.89 40.29
N GLY A 422 -10.41 24.00 40.81
CA GLY A 422 -10.55 24.34 42.22
C GLY A 422 -10.62 25.81 42.39
N SER A 423 -11.84 26.31 42.68
CA SER A 423 -12.13 27.63 43.27
C SER A 423 -12.52 28.76 42.34
N SER A 424 -13.82 28.92 42.14
CA SER A 424 -14.51 30.14 42.63
C SER A 424 -16.05 29.92 42.61
N ALA A 425 -16.60 29.83 43.82
CA ALA A 425 -18.01 29.92 44.06
C ALA A 425 -18.47 31.35 43.79
N GLY A 426 -19.57 31.49 43.09
CA GLY A 426 -20.33 32.73 42.91
C GLY A 426 -21.80 32.39 42.70
N GLU A 427 -22.58 32.51 43.76
CA GLU A 427 -24.03 32.40 43.79
C GLU A 427 -24.68 33.43 42.83
N ALA A 428 -25.73 33.02 42.10
CA ALA A 428 -27.01 33.71 42.09
C ALA A 428 -27.97 33.13 41.05
N GLY A 429 -29.18 32.82 41.48
CA GLY A 429 -30.44 33.09 40.76
C GLY A 429 -31.07 31.91 40.07
N ALA A 430 -32.04 31.34 40.78
CA ALA A 430 -33.09 30.47 40.25
C ALA A 430 -34.00 31.21 39.23
N GLU A 431 -34.46 30.50 38.20
CA GLU A 431 -35.86 30.53 37.80
C GLU A 431 -36.22 29.28 36.97
N ASP A 432 -37.29 28.69 37.40
CA ASP A 432 -38.05 27.51 37.06
C ASP A 432 -38.83 27.66 35.75
N THR A 433 -38.86 26.62 34.90
CA THR A 433 -39.99 26.13 34.09
C THR A 433 -39.51 24.85 33.37
N GLY A 434 -39.94 23.72 33.63
CA GLY A 434 -41.11 22.95 33.72
C GLY A 434 -41.52 22.28 32.39
N VAL A 435 -41.73 20.93 32.42
CA VAL A 435 -42.42 20.05 31.43
C VAL A 435 -41.44 19.33 30.45
N GLY A 436 -41.39 18.03 30.34
CA GLY A 436 -42.20 16.90 30.78
C GLY A 436 -41.62 15.57 30.32
N GLU A 437 -41.95 14.55 31.06
CA GLU A 437 -41.59 13.14 31.01
C GLU A 437 -41.93 12.39 29.72
N ALA A 438 -41.08 11.39 29.42
CA ALA A 438 -41.43 9.99 29.15
C ALA A 438 -40.11 9.24 28.85
N GLY A 439 -39.57 8.32 29.59
CA GLY A 439 -40.04 7.28 30.46
C GLY A 439 -40.20 5.94 29.69
N VAL A 440 -39.23 5.02 29.76
CA VAL A 440 -39.36 3.55 29.90
C VAL A 440 -37.91 3.02 30.04
N ALA A 441 -37.46 2.59 31.18
CA ALA A 441 -37.40 1.24 31.80
C ALA A 441 -36.90 0.13 30.82
N GLY A 442 -35.89 -0.65 31.07
CA GLY A 442 -35.24 -1.15 32.24
C GLY A 442 -35.02 -2.66 32.12
N SER A 443 -34.00 -3.16 32.72
CA SER A 443 -33.60 -4.54 33.08
C SER A 443 -32.27 -4.91 32.39
N GLY A 444 -31.17 -5.08 33.03
CA GLY A 444 -30.85 -5.58 34.36
C GLY A 444 -30.85 -7.11 34.43
N VAL A 445 -29.73 -7.79 34.16
CA VAL A 445 -29.40 -9.07 34.82
C VAL A 445 -27.89 -9.16 35.00
N ASP A 446 -27.58 -9.56 36.15
CA ASP A 446 -26.41 -9.60 36.97
C ASP A 446 -25.65 -10.94 36.83
N ALA A 447 -24.35 -10.90 37.20
CA ALA A 447 -23.59 -11.84 37.99
C ALA A 447 -22.98 -13.12 37.41
N GLY A 448 -21.71 -13.27 37.78
CA GLY A 448 -21.00 -14.51 38.05
C GLY A 448 -19.56 -14.46 37.53
N ASP A 449 -18.62 -14.01 38.21
CA ASP A 449 -17.72 -14.39 39.33
C ASP A 449 -17.27 -15.86 39.29
N ASP A 450 -15.98 -16.00 39.37
CA ASP A 450 -15.05 -17.03 39.85
C ASP A 450 -13.90 -17.25 38.85
N GLY A 451 -12.66 -17.04 39.17
CA GLY A 451 -11.86 -17.42 40.31
C GLY A 451 -10.59 -18.03 39.79
N GLY A 452 -9.47 -17.46 39.98
CA GLY A 452 -8.52 -17.71 40.99
C GLY A 452 -7.23 -18.37 40.53
N ALA A 453 -6.15 -17.72 40.97
CA ALA A 453 -4.86 -18.30 41.41
C ALA A 453 -3.86 -18.76 40.30
N ASP A 454 -2.61 -18.62 40.41
CA ASP A 454 -1.62 -18.06 41.35
C ASP A 454 -0.21 -18.31 40.78
N ALA A 455 0.67 -17.36 41.03
CA ALA A 455 2.07 -17.47 41.38
C ALA A 455 3.12 -18.04 40.40
N GLY A 456 4.16 -17.25 40.22
CA GLY A 456 5.51 -17.73 39.97
C GLY A 456 6.47 -16.64 39.53
N GLY A 457 7.06 -15.90 40.48
CA GLY A 457 8.11 -14.94 40.27
C GLY A 457 9.43 -15.56 39.85
N GLY A 458 10.20 -14.80 39.10
CA GLY A 458 11.59 -15.10 38.79
C GLY A 458 12.30 -13.84 38.35
N THR A 459 13.01 -13.24 39.28
CA THR A 459 13.95 -12.14 39.08
C THR A 459 15.14 -12.63 38.27
N GLY A 460 15.47 -11.93 37.19
CA GLY A 460 16.69 -12.14 36.42
C GLY A 460 17.18 -10.80 35.86
N THR A 461 18.28 -10.37 36.37
CA THR A 461 19.04 -9.15 36.15
C THR A 461 19.34 -8.91 34.66
N ALA A 462 19.12 -7.65 34.24
CA ALA A 462 19.56 -7.08 32.99
C ALA A 462 21.10 -7.06 32.90
N GLN A 463 21.60 -7.49 31.76
CA GLN A 463 22.94 -7.17 31.30
C GLN A 463 22.84 -6.50 29.93
N GLU A 464 23.25 -5.23 29.94
CA GLU A 464 23.44 -4.43 28.74
C GLU A 464 24.47 -5.10 27.82
N THR A 465 24.10 -5.32 26.59
CA THR A 465 25.06 -5.52 25.50
C THR A 465 24.75 -4.55 24.38
N SER A 466 25.68 -3.68 24.19
CA SER A 466 25.86 -2.68 23.16
C SER A 466 25.57 -3.23 21.76
N ALA A 467 24.58 -2.64 21.08
CA ALA A 467 24.32 -2.83 19.66
C ALA A 467 25.37 -2.08 18.84
N ALA A 468 26.13 -2.80 18.05
CA ALA A 468 27.05 -2.25 17.06
C ALA A 468 26.22 -1.77 15.85
N ALA A 469 26.32 -0.48 15.55
CA ALA A 469 25.77 0.16 14.39
C ALA A 469 26.34 -0.43 13.10
N ALA A 470 25.46 -0.92 12.22
CA ALA A 470 25.81 -1.27 10.86
C ALA A 470 25.91 0.03 10.04
N THR A 471 27.10 0.31 9.57
CA THR A 471 27.40 1.40 8.65
C THR A 471 26.89 1.06 7.25
N THR A 472 26.07 1.96 6.72
CA THR A 472 25.68 2.00 5.29
C THR A 472 26.90 2.29 4.41
N PRO A 473 26.97 1.75 3.18
CA PRO A 473 27.96 2.21 2.20
C PRO A 473 27.55 3.59 1.66
N GLU A 474 28.35 4.59 2.00
CA GLU A 474 28.32 5.90 1.37
C GLU A 474 28.61 5.79 -0.13
N SER A 475 27.78 6.47 -0.92
CA SER A 475 28.01 6.74 -2.33
C SER A 475 29.38 7.39 -2.55
N ARG A 476 30.26 6.70 -3.25
CA ARG A 476 31.51 7.26 -3.78
C ARG A 476 31.20 8.24 -4.91
N ALA A 477 31.12 9.53 -4.57
CA ALA A 477 31.36 10.58 -5.53
C ALA A 477 32.87 10.74 -5.70
N ALA A 478 33.32 10.59 -6.93
CA ALA A 478 34.70 10.75 -7.34
C ALA A 478 35.12 12.22 -7.20
N ALA A 479 36.15 12.45 -6.40
CA ALA A 479 37.00 13.64 -6.50
C ALA A 479 38.40 13.14 -6.82
N ASP A 480 38.88 13.50 -8.01
CA ASP A 480 40.29 13.68 -8.39
C ASP A 480 40.28 14.20 -9.84
N GLY A 481 40.94 15.19 -10.24
CA GLY A 481 42.14 15.87 -9.87
C GLY A 481 42.39 16.90 -10.95
N ALA A 482 42.63 18.10 -10.56
CA ALA A 482 43.04 19.18 -11.45
C ALA A 482 44.43 18.93 -12.01
N ALA A 483 44.58 19.07 -13.35
CA ALA A 483 45.85 19.43 -13.96
C ALA A 483 45.56 20.32 -15.17
N ALA A 484 46.02 21.58 -15.05
CA ALA A 484 46.03 22.57 -16.08
C ALA A 484 47.06 22.25 -17.15
N VAL A 485 46.73 22.47 -18.43
CA VAL A 485 47.70 22.94 -19.45
C VAL A 485 46.96 23.88 -20.41
N GLU A 486 47.57 25.05 -20.57
CA GLU A 486 47.21 26.16 -21.44
C GLU A 486 47.38 25.87 -22.94
N SER A 487 46.69 26.69 -23.66
CA SER A 487 47.04 27.37 -24.90
C SER A 487 46.42 26.89 -26.21
N GLY A 488 45.80 27.86 -26.90
CA GLY A 488 45.90 27.98 -28.35
C GLY A 488 44.60 28.28 -29.10
N SER A 489 44.24 29.54 -29.09
CA SER A 489 43.79 30.48 -30.15
C SER A 489 43.04 29.99 -31.41
N LYS A 490 41.92 30.73 -31.66
CA LYS A 490 41.45 31.33 -32.95
C LYS A 490 40.81 30.42 -33.99
N THR A 491 39.60 30.63 -34.36
CA THR A 491 38.96 31.51 -35.32
C THR A 491 37.53 31.04 -35.61
N GLY A 492 36.59 31.97 -35.61
CA GLY A 492 35.23 31.72 -36.13
C GLY A 492 35.16 32.06 -37.64
N PRO A 493 33.99 32.41 -38.18
CA PRO A 493 32.79 31.59 -38.40
C PRO A 493 32.54 31.43 -39.92
N GLU A 494 31.74 30.49 -40.34
CA GLU A 494 31.17 30.53 -41.69
C GLU A 494 29.73 29.99 -41.73
N THR A 495 28.90 30.92 -42.11
CA THR A 495 27.50 30.78 -42.55
C THR A 495 27.44 30.15 -43.94
N ALA A 496 26.55 29.20 -44.15
CA ALA A 496 25.99 28.98 -45.48
C ALA A 496 24.53 28.52 -45.39
N ALA A 497 23.70 29.38 -45.94
CA ALA A 497 22.27 29.16 -46.18
C ALA A 497 22.05 28.56 -47.59
N LEU A 498 20.77 28.27 -47.87
CA LEU A 498 20.10 27.97 -49.15
C LEU A 498 20.07 26.48 -49.51
N THR A 499 18.94 25.89 -49.94
CA THR A 499 17.83 26.39 -50.77
C THR A 499 16.64 25.41 -50.70
N GLU A 500 15.47 26.00 -50.75
CA GLU A 500 14.19 25.37 -51.13
C GLU A 500 14.24 24.77 -52.54
N THR A 501 13.52 23.67 -52.76
CA THR A 501 12.79 23.46 -54.01
C THR A 501 11.49 22.73 -53.76
N ALA A 502 10.42 23.46 -53.96
CA ALA A 502 9.08 22.93 -54.20
C ALA A 502 9.03 22.21 -55.55
N ASN A 503 8.29 21.17 -55.66
CA ASN A 503 7.59 20.86 -56.91
C ASN A 503 6.23 20.19 -56.65
N ASP A 504 5.27 20.91 -57.14
CA ASP A 504 3.87 20.75 -57.36
C ASP A 504 3.62 19.71 -58.47
N SER A 505 2.61 18.85 -58.28
CA SER A 505 1.68 18.44 -59.32
C SER A 505 0.68 17.34 -58.86
N SER A 506 -0.52 17.78 -58.62
CA SER A 506 -1.75 17.00 -58.95
C SER A 506 -2.13 17.33 -60.38
N PRO A 507 -3.11 16.74 -61.08
CA PRO A 507 -4.18 15.82 -60.66
C PRO A 507 -4.49 14.69 -61.70
N ASN A 508 -5.37 13.76 -61.44
CA ASN A 508 -6.56 13.41 -62.19
C ASN A 508 -7.06 12.00 -61.85
N SER A 509 -8.26 11.92 -61.34
CA SER A 509 -9.52 11.37 -61.87
C SER A 509 -9.44 9.98 -62.60
N ASP A 510 -10.15 8.98 -62.19
CA ASP A 510 -11.45 8.60 -62.69
C ASP A 510 -11.82 7.14 -62.30
N SER A 511 -12.99 7.00 -61.83
CA SER A 511 -14.09 6.07 -62.01
C SER A 511 -13.89 4.53 -62.03
N SER A 512 -14.86 3.95 -61.32
CA SER A 512 -15.70 2.78 -61.63
C SER A 512 -15.13 1.36 -61.41
N ARG A 513 -15.51 0.72 -60.42
CA ARG A 513 -16.63 -0.24 -60.30
C ARG A 513 -16.72 -0.79 -58.87
#